data_3a43303938bf1cf70cef7ce4ad256be6
#
_entry.id   3a43303938bf1cf70cef7ce4ad256be6
#
_cell.length_a   1.000
_cell.length_b   1.000
_cell.length_c   1.000
_cell.angle_alpha   90.00
_cell.angle_beta   90.00
_cell.angle_gamma   90.00
#
_symmetry.space_group_name_H-M   'P 1'
#
loop_
_entity.id
_entity.type
_entity.pdbx_description
1 polymer ?
#
loop_
_entity_poly.entity_id
_entity_poly.type
_entity_poly.pdbx_seq_one_letter_code
_entity_poly.pdbx_strand_id
1 'polypeptide(L)'
;DCPVSSVLVHEIGHNMGLTHSHRQDGEGGTFPYATGHAEDNQFATVMANPSLFGSARRVSLFSSPTLDCGGGQPCGVDHRDRQRGADAVRALNLVRYQIADYMPVTVPELPSRLVANLSGRETSARIALAATVDKGLNYTYRVSPSQRMDVTADFYIDPAHVGRAGQFHMVADLSSAGFGVVQLNQKGEIFDWDGSAADLVAYREAETLKPVEYLRVLQDFQPLPELVGHPLVIFMAYQLLDTGEVIYTEEPLVVHIDPAP
;
A
#
# COMPACT_ATOMS: atom_id res chain seq x y z
N ASP A 1 10.01 -27.75 12.08
CA ASP A 1 9.34 -26.45 12.08
C ASP A 1 8.96 -26.12 10.64
N CYS A 2 7.68 -26.29 10.28
CA CYS A 2 7.17 -25.67 9.05
C CYS A 2 7.06 -24.16 9.30
N PRO A 3 7.84 -23.30 8.67
CA PRO A 3 7.65 -21.89 8.82
C PRO A 3 6.26 -21.51 8.29
N VAL A 4 5.48 -20.80 9.09
CA VAL A 4 4.13 -20.31 8.77
C VAL A 4 4.06 -19.65 7.38
N SER A 5 5.18 -19.05 6.94
CA SER A 5 5.34 -18.44 5.62
C SER A 5 5.22 -19.44 4.44
N SER A 6 5.70 -20.68 4.58
CA SER A 6 5.63 -21.65 3.48
C SER A 6 4.22 -22.22 3.29
N VAL A 7 3.45 -22.35 4.37
CA VAL A 7 2.03 -22.76 4.30
C VAL A 7 1.21 -21.67 3.63
N LEU A 8 1.39 -20.42 4.03
CA LEU A 8 0.66 -19.30 3.43
C LEU A 8 0.92 -19.18 1.92
N VAL A 9 2.18 -19.28 1.50
CA VAL A 9 2.54 -19.23 0.07
C VAL A 9 1.93 -20.41 -0.71
N HIS A 10 1.85 -21.59 -0.10
CA HIS A 10 1.21 -22.78 -0.67
C HIS A 10 -0.30 -22.52 -0.90
N GLU A 11 -1.03 -22.04 0.11
CA GLU A 11 -2.47 -21.76 0.00
C GLU A 11 -2.76 -20.64 -0.99
N ILE A 12 -1.93 -19.60 -1.04
CA ILE A 12 -2.00 -18.57 -2.08
C ILE A 12 -1.81 -19.20 -3.48
N GLY A 13 -0.90 -20.17 -3.61
CA GLY A 13 -0.71 -20.92 -4.85
C GLY A 13 -2.02 -21.58 -5.31
N HIS A 14 -2.76 -22.24 -4.42
CA HIS A 14 -4.08 -22.81 -4.73
C HIS A 14 -5.10 -21.74 -5.17
N ASN A 15 -5.16 -20.62 -4.47
CA ASN A 15 -6.03 -19.50 -4.85
C ASN A 15 -5.68 -18.92 -6.25
N MET A 16 -4.43 -19.07 -6.66
CA MET A 16 -3.97 -18.67 -8.00
C MET A 16 -4.08 -19.80 -9.04
N GLY A 17 -4.78 -20.88 -8.73
CA GLY A 17 -5.09 -21.96 -9.65
C GLY A 17 -3.98 -23.02 -9.81
N LEU A 18 -3.05 -23.09 -8.85
CA LEU A 18 -2.07 -24.17 -8.80
C LEU A 18 -2.61 -25.40 -8.08
N THR A 19 -2.10 -26.57 -8.42
CA THR A 19 -2.36 -27.83 -7.73
C THR A 19 -1.07 -28.49 -7.24
N HIS A 20 -1.23 -29.57 -6.48
CA HIS A 20 -0.10 -30.36 -5.99
C HIS A 20 0.70 -31.02 -7.12
N SER A 21 1.75 -31.72 -6.78
CA SER A 21 2.54 -32.53 -7.75
C SER A 21 1.69 -33.68 -8.31
N HIS A 22 2.03 -34.15 -9.50
CA HIS A 22 1.39 -35.29 -10.14
C HIS A 22 1.35 -36.57 -9.28
N ARG A 23 2.34 -36.78 -8.39
CA ARG A 23 2.33 -37.89 -7.45
C ARG A 23 1.31 -37.76 -6.32
N GLN A 24 0.81 -36.57 -6.08
CA GLN A 24 -0.10 -36.25 -5.01
C GLN A 24 -1.51 -35.92 -5.51
N ASP A 25 -2.01 -36.53 -6.55
CA ASP A 25 -3.29 -36.23 -7.19
C ASP A 25 -3.36 -34.94 -8.04
N GLY A 26 -2.22 -34.36 -8.37
CA GLY A 26 -2.16 -33.12 -9.15
C GLY A 26 -2.54 -33.31 -10.60
N GLU A 27 -3.81 -33.41 -10.90
CA GLU A 27 -4.32 -33.12 -12.24
C GLU A 27 -4.47 -31.61 -12.33
N GLY A 28 -3.64 -30.98 -13.17
CA GLY A 28 -3.45 -29.55 -13.34
C GLY A 28 -4.58 -28.63 -12.90
N GLY A 29 -4.23 -27.50 -12.29
CA GLY A 29 -5.18 -26.49 -11.86
C GLY A 29 -5.75 -25.71 -13.05
N THR A 30 -5.47 -24.41 -13.13
CA THR A 30 -5.90 -23.56 -14.27
C THR A 30 -5.32 -24.04 -15.61
N PHE A 31 -4.13 -24.66 -15.57
CA PHE A 31 -3.46 -25.25 -16.71
C PHE A 31 -2.95 -26.66 -16.36
N PRO A 32 -2.84 -27.61 -17.33
CA PRO A 32 -2.34 -28.96 -17.06
C PRO A 32 -0.96 -29.01 -16.40
N TYR A 33 -0.14 -27.99 -16.57
CA TYR A 33 1.20 -27.85 -16.01
C TYR A 33 1.26 -26.95 -14.76
N ALA A 34 0.11 -26.49 -14.25
CA ALA A 34 0.03 -25.64 -13.07
C ALA A 34 0.20 -26.44 -11.77
N THR A 35 1.23 -27.26 -11.70
CA THR A 35 1.46 -28.24 -10.63
C THR A 35 2.77 -28.02 -9.91
N GLY A 36 2.87 -28.54 -8.66
CA GLY A 36 4.16 -28.69 -7.99
C GLY A 36 5.06 -29.72 -8.67
N HIS A 37 6.36 -29.63 -8.39
CA HIS A 37 7.37 -30.61 -8.86
C HIS A 37 8.31 -31.02 -7.73
N ALA A 38 8.75 -32.25 -7.75
CA ALA A 38 9.73 -32.74 -6.80
C ALA A 38 10.51 -33.91 -7.41
N GLU A 39 11.74 -34.11 -6.94
CA GLU A 39 12.61 -35.23 -7.25
C GLU A 39 12.93 -36.02 -5.98
N ASP A 40 12.87 -37.35 -6.11
CA ASP A 40 13.07 -38.26 -4.99
C ASP A 40 14.41 -38.02 -4.30
N ASN A 41 14.37 -37.89 -2.97
CA ASN A 41 15.50 -37.64 -2.09
C ASN A 41 16.31 -36.36 -2.38
N GLN A 42 15.79 -35.44 -3.20
CA GLN A 42 16.49 -34.22 -3.57
C GLN A 42 15.73 -32.96 -3.11
N PHE A 43 14.66 -32.63 -3.79
CA PHE A 43 13.89 -31.42 -3.46
C PHE A 43 12.39 -31.59 -3.71
N ALA A 44 11.60 -30.70 -3.10
CA ALA A 44 10.17 -30.51 -3.37
C ALA A 44 9.85 -29.02 -3.39
N THR A 45 9.24 -28.54 -4.47
CA THR A 45 8.80 -27.14 -4.64
C THR A 45 7.60 -26.82 -3.77
N VAL A 46 7.19 -25.55 -3.67
CA VAL A 46 6.14 -25.05 -2.76
C VAL A 46 4.87 -25.90 -2.84
N MET A 47 4.40 -26.25 -4.04
CA MET A 47 3.14 -26.99 -4.25
C MET A 47 3.33 -28.53 -4.19
N ALA A 48 4.51 -29.05 -3.89
CA ALA A 48 4.74 -30.49 -3.73
C ALA A 48 4.89 -30.86 -2.26
N ASN A 49 4.30 -31.99 -1.85
CA ASN A 49 4.51 -32.53 -0.50
C ASN A 49 5.81 -33.34 -0.44
N PRO A 50 6.85 -32.86 0.28
CA PRO A 50 8.14 -33.53 0.33
C PRO A 50 8.07 -34.97 0.90
N SER A 51 7.09 -35.26 1.78
CA SER A 51 6.97 -36.58 2.41
C SER A 51 6.66 -37.70 1.41
N LEU A 52 6.19 -37.38 0.21
CA LEU A 52 5.94 -38.34 -0.86
C LEU A 52 7.18 -38.63 -1.72
N PHE A 53 8.30 -37.96 -1.46
CA PHE A 53 9.53 -37.99 -2.23
C PHE A 53 10.75 -38.38 -1.37
N GLY A 54 10.54 -39.27 -0.42
CA GLY A 54 11.61 -39.80 0.44
C GLY A 54 12.18 -38.71 1.37
N SER A 55 13.49 -38.47 1.26
CA SER A 55 14.19 -37.43 2.03
C SER A 55 14.30 -36.09 1.33
N ALA A 56 13.41 -35.81 0.37
CA ALA A 56 13.39 -34.56 -0.37
C ALA A 56 13.23 -33.34 0.57
N ARG A 57 14.09 -32.34 0.43
CA ARG A 57 13.98 -31.09 1.18
C ARG A 57 13.02 -30.11 0.49
N ARG A 58 12.22 -29.38 1.25
CA ARG A 58 11.39 -28.31 0.69
C ARG A 58 12.28 -27.15 0.22
N VAL A 59 12.03 -26.66 -0.99
CA VAL A 59 12.60 -25.42 -1.53
C VAL A 59 11.51 -24.36 -1.61
N SER A 60 11.85 -23.10 -1.33
CA SER A 60 10.91 -21.97 -1.37
C SER A 60 10.74 -21.41 -2.80
N LEU A 61 10.59 -22.29 -3.78
CA LEU A 61 10.41 -21.99 -5.19
C LEU A 61 9.16 -22.69 -5.72
N PHE A 62 8.44 -22.04 -6.63
CA PHE A 62 7.43 -22.69 -7.45
C PHE A 62 8.12 -23.48 -8.58
N SER A 63 7.45 -24.50 -9.11
CA SER A 63 7.99 -25.30 -10.21
C SER A 63 8.22 -24.46 -11.45
N SER A 64 9.37 -24.65 -12.08
CA SER A 64 9.74 -24.04 -13.36
C SER A 64 10.91 -24.80 -14.00
N PRO A 65 10.89 -25.06 -15.30
CA PRO A 65 12.01 -25.69 -16.00
C PRO A 65 13.25 -24.78 -16.11
N THR A 66 13.11 -23.48 -15.81
CA THR A 66 14.18 -22.48 -15.93
C THR A 66 14.83 -22.11 -14.59
N LEU A 67 14.27 -22.57 -13.47
CA LEU A 67 14.84 -22.34 -12.14
C LEU A 67 15.69 -23.57 -11.72
N ASP A 68 16.77 -23.30 -11.00
CA ASP A 68 17.63 -24.33 -10.42
C ASP A 68 17.20 -24.63 -8.97
N CYS A 69 16.81 -25.86 -8.70
CA CYS A 69 16.48 -26.36 -7.37
C CYS A 69 17.68 -26.89 -6.58
N GLY A 70 18.88 -26.77 -7.13
CA GLY A 70 20.15 -27.13 -6.56
C GLY A 70 20.89 -28.15 -7.39
N GLY A 71 22.21 -27.95 -7.58
CA GLY A 71 23.05 -28.83 -8.33
C GLY A 71 22.80 -28.88 -9.84
N GLY A 72 22.22 -27.87 -10.41
CA GLY A 72 21.86 -27.81 -11.84
C GLY A 72 20.57 -28.56 -12.19
N GLN A 73 19.79 -28.97 -11.18
CA GLN A 73 18.51 -29.65 -11.37
C GLN A 73 17.38 -28.63 -11.59
N PRO A 74 16.62 -28.70 -12.71
CA PRO A 74 15.50 -27.81 -12.93
C PRO A 74 14.39 -28.05 -11.90
N CYS A 75 13.78 -26.94 -11.43
CA CYS A 75 12.68 -26.99 -10.47
C CYS A 75 11.36 -27.50 -11.06
N GLY A 76 11.30 -27.83 -12.31
CA GLY A 76 10.08 -28.24 -12.99
C GLY A 76 10.35 -28.88 -14.36
N VAL A 77 9.25 -29.18 -15.04
CA VAL A 77 9.24 -29.81 -16.36
C VAL A 77 8.52 -28.88 -17.34
N ASP A 78 9.02 -28.80 -18.58
CA ASP A 78 8.46 -27.94 -19.64
C ASP A 78 6.94 -28.14 -19.77
N HIS A 79 6.20 -27.06 -19.83
CA HIS A 79 4.74 -27.03 -19.94
C HIS A 79 4.19 -27.74 -21.18
N ARG A 80 5.04 -28.02 -22.20
CA ARG A 80 4.69 -28.77 -23.41
C ARG A 80 4.67 -30.27 -23.19
N ASP A 81 5.31 -30.77 -22.14
CA ASP A 81 5.20 -32.19 -21.76
C ASP A 81 3.80 -32.41 -21.16
N ARG A 82 2.93 -33.04 -21.94
CA ARG A 82 1.52 -33.26 -21.58
C ARG A 82 1.33 -34.19 -20.40
N GLN A 83 2.31 -35.02 -20.07
CA GLN A 83 2.20 -36.02 -19.00
C GLN A 83 2.85 -35.57 -17.70
N ARG A 84 3.96 -34.81 -17.78
CA ARG A 84 4.81 -34.49 -16.65
C ARG A 84 4.99 -32.99 -16.47
N GLY A 85 4.41 -32.17 -17.37
CA GLY A 85 4.58 -30.70 -17.31
C GLY A 85 4.33 -30.14 -15.91
N ALA A 86 5.30 -29.39 -15.41
CA ALA A 86 5.22 -28.73 -14.10
C ALA A 86 5.93 -27.37 -14.17
N ASP A 87 5.18 -26.34 -14.49
CA ASP A 87 5.66 -24.97 -14.70
C ASP A 87 4.67 -23.98 -14.06
N ALA A 88 4.60 -24.04 -12.73
CA ALA A 88 3.74 -23.17 -11.92
C ALA A 88 4.08 -21.68 -12.11
N VAL A 89 5.36 -21.34 -12.29
CA VAL A 89 5.79 -19.95 -12.55
C VAL A 89 5.14 -19.40 -13.82
N ARG A 90 5.09 -20.21 -14.89
CA ARG A 90 4.40 -19.81 -16.11
C ARG A 90 2.90 -19.63 -15.88
N ALA A 91 2.25 -20.55 -15.17
CA ALA A 91 0.84 -20.49 -14.85
C ALA A 91 0.51 -19.20 -14.06
N LEU A 92 1.25 -18.92 -12.99
CA LEU A 92 1.12 -17.71 -12.19
C LEU A 92 1.27 -16.43 -13.02
N ASN A 93 2.27 -16.39 -13.91
CA ASN A 93 2.48 -15.23 -14.78
C ASN A 93 1.35 -14.99 -15.77
N LEU A 94 0.61 -16.02 -16.18
CA LEU A 94 -0.55 -15.88 -17.06
C LEU A 94 -1.81 -15.43 -16.33
N VAL A 95 -2.03 -15.91 -15.09
CA VAL A 95 -3.25 -15.61 -14.34
C VAL A 95 -3.16 -14.35 -13.47
N ARG A 96 -1.96 -13.89 -13.11
CA ARG A 96 -1.77 -12.79 -12.15
C ARG A 96 -2.55 -11.51 -12.47
N TYR A 97 -2.65 -11.15 -13.74
CA TYR A 97 -3.40 -9.97 -14.16
C TYR A 97 -4.91 -10.19 -14.09
N GLN A 98 -5.38 -11.38 -14.45
CA GLN A 98 -6.80 -11.73 -14.34
C GLN A 98 -7.24 -11.75 -12.87
N ILE A 99 -6.38 -12.25 -11.97
CA ILE A 99 -6.68 -12.24 -10.53
C ILE A 99 -6.65 -10.82 -9.98
N ALA A 100 -5.71 -9.99 -10.43
CA ALA A 100 -5.67 -8.57 -10.05
C ALA A 100 -6.93 -7.80 -10.51
N ASP A 101 -7.47 -8.15 -11.66
CA ASP A 101 -8.68 -7.53 -12.23
C ASP A 101 -9.99 -8.16 -11.72
N TYR A 102 -9.92 -9.33 -11.04
CA TYR A 102 -11.13 -10.08 -10.62
C TYR A 102 -11.98 -9.33 -9.59
N MET A 103 -11.37 -8.53 -8.77
CA MET A 103 -12.01 -7.55 -7.92
C MET A 103 -11.29 -6.22 -8.15
N PRO A 104 -11.73 -5.40 -9.09
CA PRO A 104 -11.36 -4.01 -9.01
C PRO A 104 -11.92 -3.56 -7.65
N VAL A 105 -11.03 -3.49 -6.65
CA VAL A 105 -11.31 -2.66 -5.50
C VAL A 105 -11.43 -1.27 -6.12
N THR A 106 -12.65 -0.84 -6.37
CA THR A 106 -12.93 0.57 -6.55
C THR A 106 -12.58 1.18 -5.20
N VAL A 107 -11.28 1.45 -5.01
CA VAL A 107 -10.87 2.36 -3.94
C VAL A 107 -11.63 3.64 -4.25
N PRO A 108 -12.54 4.07 -3.38
CA PRO A 108 -13.29 5.27 -3.65
C PRO A 108 -12.29 6.40 -3.92
N GLU A 109 -12.54 7.19 -4.94
CA GLU A 109 -11.69 8.35 -5.25
C GLU A 109 -11.65 9.24 -4.00
N LEU A 110 -10.44 9.69 -3.62
CA LEU A 110 -10.27 10.58 -2.48
C LEU A 110 -11.10 11.87 -2.69
N PRO A 111 -11.89 12.30 -1.71
CA PRO A 111 -12.66 13.53 -1.81
C PRO A 111 -11.74 14.73 -2.04
N SER A 112 -11.96 15.45 -3.14
CA SER A 112 -11.27 16.71 -3.42
C SER A 112 -11.70 17.79 -2.44
N ARG A 113 -10.73 18.63 -2.03
CA ARG A 113 -10.93 19.79 -1.18
C ARG A 113 -10.81 21.06 -2.01
N LEU A 114 -11.48 22.10 -1.59
CA LEU A 114 -11.22 23.44 -2.13
C LEU A 114 -9.78 23.82 -1.80
N VAL A 115 -9.08 24.36 -2.77
CA VAL A 115 -7.69 24.81 -2.63
C VAL A 115 -7.57 26.27 -3.00
N ALA A 116 -6.66 26.95 -2.34
CA ALA A 116 -6.31 28.34 -2.62
C ALA A 116 -4.79 28.50 -2.73
N ASN A 117 -4.39 29.54 -3.43
CA ASN A 117 -3.03 30.02 -3.47
C ASN A 117 -2.90 31.17 -2.46
N LEU A 118 -1.96 31.07 -1.54
CA LEU A 118 -1.77 32.10 -0.49
C LEU A 118 -1.50 33.51 -1.06
N SER A 119 -0.95 33.59 -2.26
CA SER A 119 -0.72 34.86 -2.96
C SER A 119 -1.99 35.45 -3.61
N GLY A 120 -3.11 34.74 -3.57
CA GLY A 120 -4.37 35.12 -4.23
C GLY A 120 -4.39 34.89 -5.75
N ARG A 121 -3.39 34.20 -6.30
CA ARG A 121 -3.39 33.82 -7.72
C ARG A 121 -4.32 32.62 -7.96
N GLU A 122 -4.87 32.52 -9.14
CA GLU A 122 -5.56 31.32 -9.56
C GLU A 122 -4.60 30.12 -9.64
N THR A 123 -5.11 28.94 -9.32
CA THR A 123 -4.38 27.69 -9.43
C THR A 123 -5.28 26.60 -9.97
N SER A 124 -4.72 25.73 -10.80
CA SER A 124 -5.39 24.52 -11.26
C SER A 124 -5.02 23.28 -10.41
N ALA A 125 -4.27 23.47 -9.34
CA ALA A 125 -3.95 22.40 -8.41
C ALA A 125 -5.22 21.86 -7.75
N ARG A 126 -5.17 20.59 -7.36
CA ARG A 126 -6.23 19.92 -6.58
C ARG A 126 -5.58 19.11 -5.48
N ILE A 127 -6.15 19.14 -4.30
CA ILE A 127 -5.73 18.29 -3.18
C ILE A 127 -6.94 17.46 -2.76
N ALA A 128 -6.79 16.15 -2.75
CA ALA A 128 -7.78 15.22 -2.25
C ALA A 128 -7.27 14.59 -0.95
N LEU A 129 -8.13 14.52 0.08
CA LEU A 129 -7.72 14.18 1.44
C LEU A 129 -8.83 13.41 2.16
N ALA A 130 -8.50 12.26 2.74
CA ALA A 130 -9.45 11.47 3.51
C ALA A 130 -8.80 10.68 4.65
N ALA A 131 -9.62 10.33 5.64
CA ALA A 131 -9.31 9.37 6.68
C ALA A 131 -9.99 8.03 6.43
N THR A 132 -9.38 6.94 6.89
CA THR A 132 -9.90 5.57 6.79
C THR A 132 -9.52 4.78 8.05
N VAL A 133 -10.34 3.82 8.44
CA VAL A 133 -10.06 2.85 9.52
C VAL A 133 -9.93 1.43 9.00
N ASP A 134 -10.07 1.23 7.71
CA ASP A 134 -10.05 -0.06 7.01
C ASP A 134 -9.07 -0.09 5.82
N LYS A 135 -7.99 0.67 5.94
CA LYS A 135 -6.90 0.76 4.95
C LYS A 135 -7.35 1.22 3.56
N GLY A 136 -8.31 2.13 3.51
CA GLY A 136 -8.72 2.78 2.28
C GLY A 136 -9.92 2.13 1.58
N LEU A 137 -10.54 1.12 2.16
CA LEU A 137 -11.75 0.52 1.60
C LEU A 137 -12.95 1.48 1.70
N ASN A 138 -13.03 2.23 2.80
CA ASN A 138 -14.04 3.25 3.00
C ASN A 138 -13.44 4.48 3.67
N TYR A 139 -13.93 5.66 3.31
CA TYR A 139 -13.55 6.91 3.97
C TYR A 139 -14.51 7.24 5.10
N THR A 140 -13.97 7.82 6.18
CA THR A 140 -14.72 8.17 7.36
C THR A 140 -14.38 9.57 7.86
N TYR A 141 -15.37 10.21 8.47
CA TYR A 141 -15.23 11.47 9.18
C TYR A 141 -15.47 11.30 10.69
N ARG A 142 -15.61 10.05 11.15
CA ARG A 142 -15.82 9.71 12.56
C ARG A 142 -15.00 8.47 12.91
N VAL A 143 -14.29 8.54 14.02
CA VAL A 143 -13.39 7.47 14.48
C VAL A 143 -13.60 7.26 15.98
N SER A 144 -13.72 6.00 16.41
CA SER A 144 -13.72 5.65 17.83
C SER A 144 -12.30 5.76 18.41
N PRO A 145 -12.12 6.13 19.67
CA PRO A 145 -10.80 6.19 20.32
C PRO A 145 -10.01 4.88 20.30
N SER A 146 -10.71 3.75 20.20
CA SER A 146 -10.09 2.42 20.12
C SER A 146 -9.69 2.02 18.70
N GLN A 147 -10.13 2.74 17.69
CA GLN A 147 -9.78 2.47 16.29
C GLN A 147 -8.49 3.17 15.91
N ARG A 148 -7.73 2.52 15.06
CA ARG A 148 -6.58 3.13 14.38
C ARG A 148 -7.02 3.65 13.03
N MET A 149 -6.49 4.80 12.63
CA MET A 149 -6.81 5.41 11.35
C MET A 149 -5.57 5.73 10.54
N ASP A 150 -5.75 5.71 9.24
CA ASP A 150 -4.82 6.27 8.28
C ASP A 150 -5.42 7.55 7.69
N VAL A 151 -4.57 8.53 7.38
CA VAL A 151 -4.93 9.72 6.61
C VAL A 151 -4.04 9.77 5.38
N THR A 152 -4.64 9.88 4.21
CA THR A 152 -3.94 9.97 2.94
C THR A 152 -4.31 11.22 2.18
N ALA A 153 -3.36 11.76 1.42
CA ALA A 153 -3.55 12.92 0.57
C ALA A 153 -2.95 12.69 -0.82
N ASP A 154 -3.72 13.04 -1.86
CA ASP A 154 -3.28 13.07 -3.23
C ASP A 154 -3.23 14.52 -3.70
N PHE A 155 -2.04 14.94 -4.12
CA PHE A 155 -1.80 16.27 -4.65
C PHE A 155 -1.72 16.21 -6.17
N TYR A 156 -2.66 16.77 -6.84
CA TYR A 156 -2.61 17.04 -8.28
C TYR A 156 -1.97 18.42 -8.44
N ILE A 157 -0.70 18.40 -8.79
CA ILE A 157 0.14 19.60 -8.85
C ILE A 157 -0.26 20.47 -10.03
N ASP A 158 -0.29 21.79 -9.81
CA ASP A 158 -0.51 22.73 -10.90
C ASP A 158 0.50 22.47 -12.03
N PRO A 159 0.09 22.34 -13.30
CA PRO A 159 1.02 22.08 -14.41
C PRO A 159 2.19 23.06 -14.50
N ALA A 160 2.00 24.32 -14.07
CA ALA A 160 3.08 25.31 -14.02
C ALA A 160 4.13 25.03 -12.92
N HIS A 161 3.83 24.16 -11.98
CA HIS A 161 4.68 23.83 -10.86
C HIS A 161 5.37 22.46 -11.05
N VAL A 162 4.90 21.63 -11.97
CA VAL A 162 5.50 20.33 -12.28
C VAL A 162 6.94 20.50 -12.73
N GLY A 163 7.83 19.65 -12.21
CA GLY A 163 9.26 19.70 -12.51
C GLY A 163 10.07 20.65 -11.62
N ARG A 164 9.42 21.45 -10.77
CA ARG A 164 10.09 22.36 -9.82
C ARG A 164 10.33 21.67 -8.47
N ALA A 165 11.29 22.17 -7.70
CA ALA A 165 11.50 21.72 -6.33
C ALA A 165 10.41 22.27 -5.42
N GLY A 166 9.94 21.43 -4.50
CA GLY A 166 8.88 21.79 -3.56
C GLY A 166 8.92 21.02 -2.26
N GLN A 167 8.07 21.42 -1.34
CA GLN A 167 7.87 20.72 -0.08
C GLN A 167 6.39 20.66 0.28
N PHE A 168 6.01 19.63 1.01
CA PHE A 168 4.64 19.41 1.48
C PHE A 168 4.57 19.73 2.96
N HIS A 169 3.42 20.25 3.39
CA HIS A 169 3.17 20.63 4.78
C HIS A 169 1.89 19.99 5.28
N MET A 170 1.87 19.65 6.55
CA MET A 170 0.71 19.18 7.28
C MET A 170 0.52 20.04 8.51
N VAL A 171 -0.66 20.64 8.62
CA VAL A 171 -1.07 21.47 9.77
C VAL A 171 -2.33 20.86 10.36
N ALA A 172 -2.37 20.73 11.68
CA ALA A 172 -3.55 20.29 12.40
C ALA A 172 -4.01 21.37 13.39
N ASP A 173 -5.29 21.72 13.34
CA ASP A 173 -5.92 22.57 14.36
C ASP A 173 -6.54 21.67 15.42
N LEU A 174 -5.97 21.72 16.61
CA LEU A 174 -6.36 20.98 17.81
C LEU A 174 -6.82 21.95 18.92
N SER A 175 -7.15 23.19 18.57
CA SER A 175 -7.52 24.24 19.53
C SER A 175 -8.74 23.87 20.36
N SER A 176 -9.69 23.11 19.79
CA SER A 176 -10.87 22.63 20.51
C SER A 176 -10.54 21.69 21.66
N ALA A 177 -9.40 20.99 21.58
CA ALA A 177 -8.87 20.10 22.62
C ALA A 177 -7.79 20.79 23.51
N GLY A 178 -7.52 22.08 23.26
CA GLY A 178 -6.60 22.88 24.07
C GLY A 178 -5.12 22.80 23.65
N PHE A 179 -4.79 22.15 22.53
CA PHE A 179 -3.41 22.01 22.04
C PHE A 179 -2.98 23.11 21.07
N GLY A 180 -3.93 23.94 20.56
CA GLY A 180 -3.63 24.95 19.56
C GLY A 180 -3.48 24.38 18.14
N VAL A 181 -2.77 25.14 17.29
CA VAL A 181 -2.47 24.73 15.92
C VAL A 181 -1.04 24.22 15.85
N VAL A 182 -0.86 23.05 15.26
CA VAL A 182 0.43 22.34 15.23
C VAL A 182 0.78 21.91 13.82
N GLN A 183 2.06 21.73 13.58
CA GLN A 183 2.62 21.16 12.35
C GLN A 183 3.24 19.82 12.64
N LEU A 184 3.27 18.95 11.65
CA LEU A 184 3.85 17.62 11.74
C LEU A 184 4.92 17.44 10.65
N ASN A 185 6.07 16.88 11.00
CA ASN A 185 7.01 16.40 10.00
C ASN A 185 6.84 14.90 9.75
N GLN A 186 7.53 14.36 8.76
CA GLN A 186 7.44 12.93 8.38
C GLN A 186 7.93 11.97 9.48
N LYS A 187 8.71 12.45 10.45
CA LYS A 187 9.17 11.65 11.60
C LYS A 187 8.14 11.58 12.72
N GLY A 188 7.02 12.31 12.60
CA GLY A 188 6.00 12.42 13.64
C GLY A 188 6.34 13.43 14.74
N GLU A 189 7.34 14.29 14.52
CA GLU A 189 7.65 15.38 15.44
C GLU A 189 6.63 16.51 15.27
N ILE A 190 6.15 17.04 16.38
CA ILE A 190 5.10 18.06 16.45
C ILE A 190 5.74 19.39 16.80
N PHE A 191 5.32 20.44 16.11
CA PHE A 191 5.78 21.83 16.31
C PHE A 191 4.57 22.74 16.42
N ASP A 192 4.59 23.67 17.37
CA ASP A 192 3.58 24.73 17.41
C ASP A 192 3.64 25.60 16.16
N TRP A 193 2.49 26.09 15.69
CA TRP A 193 2.45 26.98 14.54
C TRP A 193 1.65 28.25 14.86
N ASP A 194 2.25 29.39 14.55
CA ASP A 194 1.68 30.72 14.80
C ASP A 194 0.83 31.27 13.64
N GLY A 195 0.69 30.49 12.55
CA GLY A 195 -0.02 30.90 11.35
C GLY A 195 0.87 31.54 10.27
N SER A 196 2.18 31.70 10.53
CA SER A 196 3.11 32.27 9.57
C SER A 196 3.53 31.26 8.51
N ALA A 197 3.38 31.60 7.23
CA ALA A 197 3.88 30.76 6.14
C ALA A 197 5.41 30.66 6.10
N ALA A 198 6.12 31.60 6.76
CA ALA A 198 7.58 31.57 6.85
C ALA A 198 8.10 30.49 7.81
N ASP A 199 7.24 30.08 8.76
CA ASP A 199 7.60 29.09 9.80
C ASP A 199 6.99 27.71 9.51
N LEU A 200 6.57 27.47 8.26
CA LEU A 200 6.06 26.16 7.83
C LEU A 200 7.17 25.11 7.86
N VAL A 201 6.95 24.05 8.62
CA VAL A 201 7.83 22.88 8.69
C VAL A 201 7.50 21.92 7.56
N ALA A 202 8.54 21.45 6.85
CA ALA A 202 8.33 20.47 5.79
C ALA A 202 7.90 19.11 6.38
N TYR A 203 6.74 18.63 5.96
CA TYR A 203 6.34 17.25 6.16
C TYR A 203 7.15 16.32 5.26
N ARG A 204 7.31 16.68 3.98
CA ARG A 204 8.14 15.96 3.00
C ARG A 204 8.71 16.95 1.98
N GLU A 205 9.95 16.74 1.61
CA GLU A 205 10.60 17.48 0.52
C GLU A 205 10.50 16.69 -0.79
N ALA A 206 10.48 17.39 -1.93
CA ALA A 206 10.54 16.86 -3.27
C ALA A 206 11.52 17.68 -4.11
N GLU A 207 12.60 17.04 -4.57
CA GLU A 207 13.54 17.68 -5.51
C GLU A 207 12.86 18.08 -6.82
N THR A 208 11.84 17.33 -7.20
CA THR A 208 11.05 17.55 -8.42
C THR A 208 9.61 17.14 -8.18
N LEU A 209 8.68 18.08 -8.22
CA LEU A 209 7.25 17.82 -8.12
C LEU A 209 6.75 17.08 -9.36
N LYS A 210 6.07 15.95 -9.15
CA LYS A 210 5.41 15.16 -10.20
C LYS A 210 3.98 15.67 -10.43
N PRO A 211 3.35 15.35 -11.57
CA PRO A 211 1.95 15.74 -11.81
C PRO A 211 0.99 15.30 -10.71
N VAL A 212 1.25 14.14 -10.09
CA VAL A 212 0.53 13.64 -8.92
C VAL A 212 1.52 13.18 -7.86
N GLU A 213 1.31 13.61 -6.63
CA GLU A 213 2.09 13.20 -5.47
C GLU A 213 1.18 12.57 -4.42
N TYR A 214 1.57 11.40 -3.91
CA TYR A 214 0.82 10.64 -2.92
C TYR A 214 1.49 10.73 -1.56
N LEU A 215 0.76 11.14 -0.53
CA LEU A 215 1.26 11.22 0.84
C LEU A 215 0.43 10.36 1.79
N ARG A 216 1.10 9.56 2.59
CA ARG A 216 0.51 8.94 3.78
C ARG A 216 0.76 9.88 4.96
N VAL A 217 -0.24 10.70 5.25
CA VAL A 217 -0.13 11.81 6.22
C VAL A 217 -0.09 11.28 7.66
N LEU A 218 -1.00 10.37 8.00
CA LEU A 218 -0.97 9.62 9.25
C LEU A 218 -1.06 8.13 8.93
N GLN A 219 -0.32 7.31 9.65
CA GLN A 219 -0.33 5.86 9.46
C GLN A 219 -0.54 5.18 10.79
N ASP A 220 -1.55 4.29 10.82
CA ASP A 220 -1.88 3.51 12.01
C ASP A 220 -2.01 4.40 13.28
N PHE A 221 -2.52 5.62 13.08
CA PHE A 221 -2.65 6.61 14.15
C PHE A 221 -3.79 6.23 15.09
N GLN A 222 -3.48 6.14 16.37
CA GLN A 222 -4.49 5.99 17.40
C GLN A 222 -4.79 7.35 18.02
N PRO A 223 -6.06 7.82 18.00
CA PRO A 223 -6.42 9.08 18.61
C PRO A 223 -6.01 9.15 20.08
N LEU A 224 -5.45 10.27 20.50
CA LEU A 224 -5.10 10.51 21.87
C LEU A 224 -6.38 10.64 22.72
N PRO A 225 -6.36 10.23 24.00
CA PRO A 225 -7.51 10.36 24.89
C PRO A 225 -8.06 11.78 24.99
N GLU A 226 -7.18 12.77 24.91
CA GLU A 226 -7.50 14.20 24.98
C GLU A 226 -8.26 14.70 23.76
N LEU A 227 -8.23 13.98 22.65
CA LEU A 227 -8.98 14.31 21.42
C LEU A 227 -10.41 13.75 21.43
N VAL A 228 -10.77 12.94 22.44
CA VAL A 228 -12.11 12.34 22.51
C VAL A 228 -13.17 13.44 22.69
N GLY A 229 -14.16 13.45 21.83
CA GLY A 229 -15.19 14.47 21.78
C GLY A 229 -14.80 15.74 21.00
N HIS A 230 -13.58 15.81 20.48
CA HIS A 230 -13.06 16.92 19.70
C HIS A 230 -12.78 16.53 18.24
N PRO A 231 -12.90 17.47 17.29
CA PRO A 231 -12.49 17.25 15.91
C PRO A 231 -10.96 17.35 15.78
N LEU A 232 -10.39 16.46 14.98
CA LEU A 232 -9.07 16.59 14.40
C LEU A 232 -9.25 17.27 13.04
N VAL A 233 -8.76 18.52 12.92
CA VAL A 233 -8.90 19.34 11.70
C VAL A 233 -7.55 19.40 11.00
N ILE A 234 -7.46 18.88 9.78
CA ILE A 234 -6.20 18.73 9.05
C ILE A 234 -6.22 19.55 7.78
N PHE A 235 -5.22 20.40 7.63
CA PHE A 235 -4.89 21.13 6.41
C PHE A 235 -3.66 20.55 5.77
N MET A 236 -3.64 20.54 4.43
CA MET A 236 -2.49 20.14 3.64
C MET A 236 -2.08 21.26 2.70
N ALA A 237 -0.79 21.38 2.47
CA ALA A 237 -0.25 22.35 1.53
C ALA A 237 0.96 21.81 0.80
N TYR A 238 1.28 22.39 -0.36
CA TYR A 238 2.62 22.31 -0.92
C TYR A 238 3.16 23.71 -1.21
N GLN A 239 4.48 23.84 -1.12
CA GLN A 239 5.19 25.10 -1.33
C GLN A 239 6.29 24.90 -2.38
N LEU A 240 6.46 25.86 -3.26
CA LEU A 240 7.59 25.93 -4.19
C LEU A 240 8.80 26.54 -3.49
N LEU A 241 9.95 25.87 -3.58
CA LEU A 241 11.16 26.32 -2.90
C LEU A 241 11.81 27.57 -3.53
N ASP A 242 11.62 27.76 -4.83
CA ASP A 242 12.25 28.87 -5.55
C ASP A 242 11.47 30.19 -5.46
N THR A 243 10.16 30.15 -5.26
CA THR A 243 9.31 31.35 -5.16
C THR A 243 8.66 31.53 -3.80
N GLY A 244 8.66 30.49 -2.96
CA GLY A 244 7.91 30.50 -1.70
C GLY A 244 6.39 30.42 -1.89
N GLU A 245 5.90 30.19 -3.10
CA GLU A 245 4.46 30.11 -3.39
C GLU A 245 3.82 28.91 -2.70
N VAL A 246 2.72 29.11 -1.98
CA VAL A 246 2.03 28.10 -1.19
C VAL A 246 0.64 27.85 -1.75
N ILE A 247 0.34 26.60 -2.04
CA ILE A 247 -1.00 26.10 -2.40
C ILE A 247 -1.49 25.24 -1.24
N TYR A 248 -2.67 25.52 -0.71
CA TYR A 248 -3.19 24.86 0.49
C TYR A 248 -4.66 24.49 0.36
N THR A 249 -5.12 23.56 1.18
CA THR A 249 -6.55 23.23 1.32
C THR A 249 -7.26 24.35 2.08
N GLU A 250 -8.15 25.09 1.42
CA GLU A 250 -9.02 26.06 2.04
C GLU A 250 -10.09 25.35 2.89
N GLU A 251 -10.56 24.20 2.42
CA GLU A 251 -11.46 23.31 3.14
C GLU A 251 -10.66 22.15 3.77
N PRO A 252 -10.57 22.07 5.12
CA PRO A 252 -9.81 21.01 5.79
C PRO A 252 -10.52 19.65 5.77
N LEU A 253 -9.77 18.60 6.08
CA LEU A 253 -10.34 17.35 6.55
C LEU A 253 -10.70 17.47 8.02
N VAL A 254 -11.96 17.23 8.36
CA VAL A 254 -12.44 17.20 9.74
C VAL A 254 -12.80 15.76 10.12
N VAL A 255 -12.10 15.21 11.11
CA VAL A 255 -12.39 13.88 11.66
C VAL A 255 -12.82 14.01 13.11
N HIS A 256 -14.04 13.60 13.42
CA HIS A 256 -14.57 13.60 14.78
C HIS A 256 -14.10 12.35 15.54
N ILE A 257 -13.51 12.54 16.71
CA ILE A 257 -13.15 11.46 17.61
C ILE A 257 -14.32 11.25 18.58
N ASP A 258 -15.09 10.21 18.34
CA ASP A 258 -16.28 9.94 19.12
C ASP A 258 -15.94 9.48 20.55
N PRO A 259 -16.74 9.83 21.57
CA PRO A 259 -16.61 9.21 22.88
C PRO A 259 -16.82 7.70 22.76
N ALA A 260 -16.17 6.93 23.64
CA ALA A 260 -16.42 5.51 23.74
C ALA A 260 -17.92 5.28 24.06
N PRO A 261 -18.56 4.28 23.47
CA PRO A 261 -19.97 3.95 23.72
C PRO A 261 -20.22 3.56 25.17
#